data_d8de0e48d7225760d356b3bc1de589ab
#
_entry.id   d8de0e48d7225760d356b3bc1de589ab
#
_cell.length_a   1.000
_cell.length_b   1.000
_cell.length_c   1.000
_cell.angle_alpha   90.00
_cell.angle_beta   90.00
_cell.angle_gamma   90.00
#
_symmetry.space_group_name_H-M   'P 1'
#
loop_
_entity.id
_entity.type
_entity.pdbx_description
1 polymer ?
#
loop_
_entity_poly.entity_id
_entity_poly.type
_entity_poly.pdbx_seq_one_letter_code
_entity_poly.pdbx_strand_id
1 'polypeptide(L)'
;MTTVVSAKSHRMLFLNTLAFTICFAVWTFNGVMVTFLVDKGVFNWGPVEIGWLLGIPILTGSIFRLPMGILTDKIGGKWVFGLLLLFCAIPMFFLSTATSFWTFAFLGFGYGMAGTGFAIGIAYTSVWYPKEWQGRALGTFGIGNAGAAITTLLAPTILNKLTNNGVDIDNWRMLPKIYAAGLVVMAIVFLLFAINKKPDLGQRTIKQMLTPLKNTRVWRFGLYYFLVFGCFVAFSQWLVPYFVNVYAASLVVAGLFASLFSLPSGVIRALGGWMSDKWGARKVMIRVFLWSIFFSALLMVPKMDIYTPGK
;
A
#
# COMPACT_ATOMS: atom_id res chain seq x y z
N MET A 1 34.37 -11.26 -9.62
CA MET A 1 34.29 -9.78 -9.53
C MET A 1 33.07 -9.42 -8.69
N THR A 2 33.27 -8.90 -7.51
CA THR A 2 32.17 -8.39 -6.68
C THR A 2 31.65 -7.12 -7.36
N THR A 3 30.46 -7.20 -7.93
CA THR A 3 29.78 -6.04 -8.51
C THR A 3 29.49 -5.02 -7.40
N VAL A 4 30.31 -3.97 -7.35
CA VAL A 4 30.14 -2.89 -6.35
C VAL A 4 28.87 -2.10 -6.70
N VAL A 5 27.89 -2.15 -5.81
CA VAL A 5 26.66 -1.36 -5.95
C VAL A 5 27.02 0.11 -5.72
N SER A 6 26.61 0.99 -6.63
CA SER A 6 27.00 2.42 -6.57
C SER A 6 26.18 3.18 -5.53
N ALA A 7 26.75 4.27 -4.98
CA ALA A 7 26.03 5.19 -4.11
C ALA A 7 24.75 5.75 -4.80
N LYS A 8 24.78 5.92 -6.13
CA LYS A 8 23.60 6.32 -6.91
C LYS A 8 22.46 5.30 -6.81
N SER A 9 22.77 4.00 -6.82
CA SER A 9 21.77 2.93 -6.68
C SER A 9 21.09 3.00 -5.32
N HIS A 10 21.83 3.20 -4.24
CA HIS A 10 21.28 3.34 -2.89
C HIS A 10 20.39 4.60 -2.75
N ARG A 11 20.82 5.73 -3.32
CA ARG A 11 19.99 6.94 -3.35
C ARG A 11 18.68 6.72 -4.12
N MET A 12 18.73 6.02 -5.26
CA MET A 12 17.52 5.72 -6.04
C MET A 12 16.61 4.75 -5.28
N LEU A 13 17.15 3.75 -4.60
CA LEU A 13 16.37 2.85 -3.76
C LEU A 13 15.67 3.60 -2.63
N PHE A 14 16.37 4.49 -1.94
CA PHE A 14 15.80 5.30 -0.86
C PHE A 14 14.64 6.18 -1.36
N LEU A 15 14.85 6.95 -2.44
CA LEU A 15 13.80 7.79 -3.03
C LEU A 15 12.60 6.96 -3.50
N ASN A 16 12.86 5.82 -4.12
CA ASN A 16 11.84 4.92 -4.62
C ASN A 16 11.01 4.31 -3.47
N THR A 17 11.68 3.90 -2.38
CA THR A 17 11.02 3.39 -1.17
C THR A 17 10.15 4.47 -0.53
N LEU A 18 10.66 5.69 -0.40
CA LEU A 18 9.92 6.81 0.18
C LEU A 18 8.68 7.18 -0.66
N ALA A 19 8.83 7.26 -1.99
CA ALA A 19 7.71 7.49 -2.89
C ALA A 19 6.65 6.40 -2.78
N PHE A 20 7.08 5.14 -2.70
CA PHE A 20 6.16 4.01 -2.50
C PHE A 20 5.49 4.05 -1.13
N THR A 21 6.19 4.46 -0.06
CA THR A 21 5.60 4.62 1.28
C THR A 21 4.41 5.58 1.25
N ILE A 22 4.56 6.73 0.59
CA ILE A 22 3.49 7.72 0.46
C ILE A 22 2.35 7.19 -0.41
N CYS A 23 2.66 6.56 -1.54
CA CYS A 23 1.65 5.90 -2.37
C CYS A 23 0.86 4.86 -1.59
N PHE A 24 1.53 4.05 -0.77
CA PHE A 24 0.87 3.01 0.00
C PHE A 24 0.02 3.58 1.13
N ALA A 25 0.46 4.67 1.77
CA ALA A 25 -0.34 5.41 2.75
C ALA A 25 -1.64 5.94 2.14
N VAL A 26 -1.57 6.54 0.94
CA VAL A 26 -2.74 6.99 0.17
C VAL A 26 -3.64 5.83 -0.23
N TRP A 27 -3.06 4.73 -0.69
CA TRP A 27 -3.81 3.57 -1.17
C TRP A 27 -4.66 2.90 -0.08
N THR A 28 -4.19 2.95 1.18
CA THR A 28 -4.89 2.38 2.34
C THR A 28 -5.71 3.42 3.12
N PHE A 29 -5.82 4.63 2.63
CA PHE A 29 -6.47 5.76 3.28
C PHE A 29 -7.93 5.49 3.69
N ASN A 30 -8.70 4.81 2.82
CA ASN A 30 -10.13 4.60 3.03
C ASN A 30 -10.44 3.72 4.26
N GLY A 31 -9.55 2.83 4.65
CA GLY A 31 -9.75 2.02 5.86
C GLY A 31 -9.96 2.86 7.12
N VAL A 32 -9.30 4.01 7.22
CA VAL A 32 -9.48 4.96 8.34
C VAL A 32 -10.57 5.98 8.04
N MET A 33 -10.53 6.61 6.85
CA MET A 33 -11.42 7.71 6.53
C MET A 33 -12.88 7.29 6.48
N VAL A 34 -13.22 6.21 5.76
CA VAL A 34 -14.59 5.72 5.66
C VAL A 34 -15.12 5.29 7.03
N THR A 35 -14.29 4.59 7.82
CA THR A 35 -14.65 4.21 9.19
C THR A 35 -14.96 5.44 10.05
N PHE A 36 -14.12 6.47 9.99
CA PHE A 36 -14.36 7.72 10.73
C PHE A 36 -15.67 8.39 10.32
N LEU A 37 -15.91 8.51 9.02
CA LEU A 37 -17.09 9.21 8.50
C LEU A 37 -18.41 8.52 8.87
N VAL A 38 -18.40 7.19 8.90
CA VAL A 38 -19.56 6.39 9.32
C VAL A 38 -19.71 6.40 10.85
N ASP A 39 -18.63 6.23 11.62
CA ASP A 39 -18.65 6.28 13.09
C ASP A 39 -19.17 7.62 13.62
N LYS A 40 -18.82 8.72 12.96
CA LYS A 40 -19.28 10.07 13.32
C LYS A 40 -20.62 10.47 12.70
N GLY A 41 -21.26 9.58 11.96
CA GLY A 41 -22.56 9.85 11.34
C GLY A 41 -22.55 10.92 10.24
N VAL A 42 -21.37 11.22 9.65
CA VAL A 42 -21.27 12.16 8.52
C VAL A 42 -21.96 11.59 7.28
N PHE A 43 -21.84 10.28 7.10
CA PHE A 43 -22.53 9.53 6.05
C PHE A 43 -23.13 8.25 6.62
N ASN A 44 -24.34 7.93 6.18
CA ASN A 44 -25.07 6.72 6.56
C ASN A 44 -24.83 5.60 5.53
N TRP A 45 -23.58 5.21 5.34
CA TRP A 45 -23.23 4.11 4.43
C TRP A 45 -23.39 2.76 5.13
N GLY A 46 -24.10 1.84 4.45
CA GLY A 46 -24.22 0.47 4.91
C GLY A 46 -22.98 -0.38 4.63
N PRO A 47 -22.98 -1.66 5.08
CA PRO A 47 -21.83 -2.55 4.90
C PRO A 47 -21.42 -2.75 3.44
N VAL A 48 -22.38 -2.71 2.51
CA VAL A 48 -22.12 -2.88 1.07
C VAL A 48 -21.38 -1.67 0.51
N GLU A 49 -21.86 -0.46 0.81
CA GLU A 49 -21.20 0.78 0.38
C GLU A 49 -19.79 0.90 0.98
N ILE A 50 -19.62 0.60 2.27
CA ILE A 50 -18.30 0.56 2.92
C ILE A 50 -17.38 -0.42 2.18
N GLY A 51 -17.87 -1.63 1.88
CA GLY A 51 -17.12 -2.64 1.14
C GLY A 51 -16.63 -2.13 -0.22
N TRP A 52 -17.48 -1.45 -0.98
CA TRP A 52 -17.11 -0.85 -2.25
C TRP A 52 -16.11 0.31 -2.08
N LEU A 53 -16.31 1.21 -1.13
CA LEU A 53 -15.40 2.34 -0.89
C LEU A 53 -14.00 1.87 -0.46
N LEU A 54 -13.89 0.79 0.30
CA LEU A 54 -12.61 0.18 0.64
C LEU A 54 -12.00 -0.57 -0.55
N GLY A 55 -12.84 -1.23 -1.34
CA GLY A 55 -12.43 -2.10 -2.46
C GLY A 55 -12.02 -1.37 -3.72
N ILE A 56 -12.69 -0.29 -4.10
CA ILE A 56 -12.46 0.43 -5.37
C ILE A 56 -10.99 0.90 -5.53
N PRO A 57 -10.36 1.57 -4.55
CA PRO A 57 -8.95 1.95 -4.68
C PRO A 57 -8.02 0.74 -4.85
N ILE A 58 -8.33 -0.37 -4.16
CA ILE A 58 -7.54 -1.60 -4.23
C ILE A 58 -7.66 -2.23 -5.62
N LEU A 59 -8.88 -2.28 -6.15
CA LEU A 59 -9.15 -2.81 -7.48
C LEU A 59 -8.42 -2.00 -8.56
N THR A 60 -8.54 -0.67 -8.52
CA THR A 60 -7.86 0.23 -9.46
C THR A 60 -6.35 0.03 -9.42
N GLY A 61 -5.76 0.14 -8.23
CA GLY A 61 -4.33 -0.05 -8.05
C GLY A 61 -3.84 -1.43 -8.50
N SER A 62 -4.68 -2.46 -8.45
CA SER A 62 -4.34 -3.82 -8.88
C SER A 62 -4.42 -4.00 -10.39
N ILE A 63 -5.50 -3.54 -11.03
CA ILE A 63 -5.72 -3.69 -12.48
C ILE A 63 -4.64 -2.91 -13.26
N PHE A 64 -4.35 -1.70 -12.86
CA PHE A 64 -3.41 -0.83 -13.57
C PHE A 64 -1.93 -1.15 -13.30
N ARG A 65 -1.58 -2.14 -12.45
CA ARG A 65 -0.17 -2.56 -12.23
C ARG A 65 0.51 -3.02 -13.51
N LEU A 66 -0.16 -3.81 -14.31
CA LEU A 66 0.43 -4.34 -15.55
C LEU A 66 0.69 -3.23 -16.57
N PRO A 67 -0.28 -2.36 -16.94
CA PRO A 67 -0.02 -1.22 -17.83
C PRO A 67 1.10 -0.30 -17.31
N MET A 68 1.10 0.03 -16.01
CA MET A 68 2.08 0.92 -15.43
C MET A 68 3.48 0.31 -15.34
N GLY A 69 3.58 -1.01 -15.12
CA GLY A 69 4.84 -1.76 -15.22
C GLY A 69 5.42 -1.70 -16.62
N ILE A 70 4.61 -1.96 -17.65
CA ILE A 70 5.01 -1.86 -19.05
C ILE A 70 5.45 -0.43 -19.42
N LEU A 71 4.71 0.56 -18.93
CA LEU A 71 5.05 1.96 -19.16
C LEU A 71 6.39 2.33 -18.52
N THR A 72 6.65 1.82 -17.31
CA THR A 72 7.91 2.02 -16.59
C THR A 72 9.09 1.45 -17.37
N ASP A 73 8.94 0.27 -17.94
CA ASP A 73 9.98 -0.34 -18.77
C ASP A 73 10.24 0.46 -20.05
N LYS A 74 9.22 1.11 -20.63
CA LYS A 74 9.35 1.88 -21.86
C LYS A 74 9.95 3.27 -21.67
N ILE A 75 9.46 4.04 -20.72
CA ILE A 75 9.83 5.46 -20.55
C ILE A 75 10.71 5.72 -19.34
N GLY A 76 10.82 4.75 -18.42
CA GLY A 76 11.66 4.81 -17.22
C GLY A 76 10.92 5.23 -15.97
N GLY A 77 11.41 4.75 -14.83
CA GLY A 77 10.72 4.86 -13.54
C GLY A 77 10.59 6.28 -13.01
N LYS A 78 11.54 7.17 -13.32
CA LYS A 78 11.47 8.58 -12.87
C LYS A 78 10.19 9.26 -13.33
N TRP A 79 9.91 9.22 -14.62
CA TRP A 79 8.76 9.90 -15.19
C TRP A 79 7.43 9.24 -14.79
N VAL A 80 7.37 7.91 -14.86
CA VAL A 80 6.14 7.19 -14.53
C VAL A 80 5.77 7.38 -13.08
N PHE A 81 6.73 7.27 -12.16
CA PHE A 81 6.44 7.43 -10.74
C PHE A 81 6.12 8.88 -10.37
N GLY A 82 6.91 9.83 -10.88
CA GLY A 82 6.65 11.25 -10.61
C GLY A 82 5.29 11.70 -11.11
N LEU A 83 4.91 11.30 -12.33
CA LEU A 83 3.58 11.60 -12.90
C LEU A 83 2.45 10.88 -12.16
N LEU A 84 2.66 9.64 -11.71
CA LEU A 84 1.69 8.92 -10.88
C LEU A 84 1.38 9.69 -9.59
N LEU A 85 2.40 10.17 -8.89
CA LEU A 85 2.24 10.94 -7.65
C LEU A 85 1.40 12.20 -7.89
N LEU A 86 1.70 12.96 -8.96
CA LEU A 86 0.93 14.16 -9.33
C LEU A 86 -0.51 13.81 -9.73
N PHE A 87 -0.69 12.75 -10.52
CA PHE A 87 -2.02 12.29 -10.91
C PHE A 87 -2.88 11.93 -9.71
N CYS A 88 -2.34 11.16 -8.75
CA CYS A 88 -3.07 10.75 -7.56
C CYS A 88 -3.37 11.91 -6.61
N ALA A 89 -2.55 12.97 -6.61
CA ALA A 89 -2.79 14.15 -5.79
C ALA A 89 -4.07 14.88 -6.14
N ILE A 90 -4.47 14.89 -7.43
CA ILE A 90 -5.67 15.58 -7.90
C ILE A 90 -6.95 14.97 -7.29
N PRO A 91 -7.30 13.70 -7.53
CA PRO A 91 -8.49 13.12 -6.92
C PRO A 91 -8.41 13.06 -5.39
N MET A 92 -7.21 12.93 -4.82
CA MET A 92 -7.03 12.98 -3.37
C MET A 92 -7.37 14.34 -2.78
N PHE A 93 -6.98 15.43 -3.44
CA PHE A 93 -7.35 16.79 -3.05
C PHE A 93 -8.87 17.01 -3.15
N PHE A 94 -9.47 16.62 -4.28
CA PHE A 94 -10.91 16.78 -4.51
C PHE A 94 -11.77 15.88 -3.63
N LEU A 95 -11.22 14.83 -3.00
CA LEU A 95 -11.93 14.02 -2.03
C LEU A 95 -12.47 14.87 -0.86
N SER A 96 -11.81 15.98 -0.56
CA SER A 96 -12.27 16.96 0.44
C SER A 96 -13.62 17.63 0.10
N THR A 97 -14.05 17.58 -1.15
CA THR A 97 -15.33 18.17 -1.62
C THR A 97 -16.42 17.12 -1.80
N ALA A 98 -16.12 15.85 -1.53
CA ALA A 98 -17.06 14.76 -1.73
C ALA A 98 -18.24 14.86 -0.75
N THR A 99 -19.46 14.68 -1.29
CA THR A 99 -20.72 14.75 -0.56
C THR A 99 -21.60 13.51 -0.74
N SER A 100 -21.20 12.60 -1.60
CA SER A 100 -21.99 11.39 -1.91
C SER A 100 -21.09 10.15 -2.07
N PHE A 101 -21.71 8.96 -1.98
CA PHE A 101 -21.05 7.69 -2.26
C PHE A 101 -20.36 7.69 -3.63
N TRP A 102 -21.04 8.15 -4.67
CA TRP A 102 -20.50 8.11 -6.04
C TRP A 102 -19.30 9.03 -6.23
N THR A 103 -19.31 10.22 -5.61
CA THR A 103 -18.13 11.11 -5.63
C THR A 103 -16.96 10.50 -4.90
N PHE A 104 -17.19 9.88 -3.75
CA PHE A 104 -16.14 9.14 -3.02
C PHE A 104 -15.59 7.98 -3.83
N ALA A 105 -16.47 7.19 -4.45
CA ALA A 105 -16.10 6.04 -5.27
C ALA A 105 -15.28 6.44 -6.51
N PHE A 106 -15.72 7.48 -7.22
CA PHE A 106 -15.02 8.00 -8.41
C PHE A 106 -13.64 8.56 -8.08
N LEU A 107 -13.54 9.37 -7.02
CA LEU A 107 -12.26 9.90 -6.57
C LEU A 107 -11.38 8.79 -6.00
N GLY A 108 -11.96 7.81 -5.31
CA GLY A 108 -11.30 6.60 -4.85
C GLY A 108 -10.71 5.76 -5.98
N PHE A 109 -11.42 5.66 -7.11
CA PHE A 109 -10.90 5.05 -8.32
C PHE A 109 -9.67 5.82 -8.84
N GLY A 110 -9.70 7.15 -8.83
CA GLY A 110 -8.59 7.99 -9.28
C GLY A 110 -7.33 7.84 -8.43
N TYR A 111 -7.39 8.14 -7.13
CA TYR A 111 -6.21 8.02 -6.26
C TYR A 111 -5.80 6.57 -5.96
N GLY A 112 -6.71 5.62 -6.19
CA GLY A 112 -6.40 4.19 -6.12
C GLY A 112 -5.27 3.75 -7.04
N MET A 113 -5.01 4.51 -8.12
CA MET A 113 -3.83 4.34 -8.98
C MET A 113 -2.51 4.36 -8.19
N ALA A 114 -2.45 4.96 -7.00
CA ALA A 114 -1.28 4.93 -6.11
C ALA A 114 -0.80 3.50 -5.81
N GLY A 115 -1.70 2.51 -5.80
CA GLY A 115 -1.34 1.09 -5.65
C GLY A 115 -0.46 0.53 -6.76
N THR A 116 -0.41 1.19 -7.92
CA THR A 116 0.51 0.83 -9.03
C THR A 116 1.96 1.20 -8.73
N GLY A 117 2.19 2.09 -7.76
CA GLY A 117 3.53 2.47 -7.31
C GLY A 117 4.40 1.28 -6.93
N PHE A 118 3.80 0.17 -6.50
CA PHE A 118 4.51 -1.08 -6.25
C PHE A 118 5.13 -1.66 -7.52
N ALA A 119 4.37 -1.76 -8.61
CA ALA A 119 4.86 -2.31 -9.87
C ALA A 119 5.93 -1.40 -10.51
N ILE A 120 5.69 -0.09 -10.48
CA ILE A 120 6.65 0.92 -10.96
C ILE A 120 7.96 0.81 -10.16
N GLY A 121 7.85 0.78 -8.85
CA GLY A 121 9.01 0.76 -7.97
C GLY A 121 9.82 -0.53 -8.06
N ILE A 122 9.18 -1.70 -8.23
CA ILE A 122 9.88 -2.96 -8.49
C ILE A 122 10.66 -2.87 -9.82
N ALA A 123 9.99 -2.46 -10.91
CA ALA A 123 10.63 -2.32 -12.21
C ALA A 123 11.80 -1.34 -12.15
N TYR A 124 11.61 -0.18 -11.55
CA TYR A 124 12.64 0.84 -11.42
C TYR A 124 13.81 0.42 -10.51
N THR A 125 13.54 -0.24 -9.36
CA THR A 125 14.61 -0.77 -8.49
C THR A 125 15.44 -1.82 -9.21
N SER A 126 14.80 -2.71 -9.96
CA SER A 126 15.46 -3.83 -10.65
C SER A 126 16.53 -3.39 -11.66
N VAL A 127 16.37 -2.22 -12.30
CA VAL A 127 17.38 -1.72 -13.25
C VAL A 127 18.62 -1.10 -12.59
N TRP A 128 18.57 -0.85 -11.27
CA TRP A 128 19.66 -0.27 -10.50
C TRP A 128 20.54 -1.31 -9.80
N TYR A 129 20.06 -2.57 -9.70
CA TYR A 129 20.73 -3.61 -8.94
C TYR A 129 20.98 -4.86 -9.78
N PRO A 130 22.17 -5.47 -9.71
CA PRO A 130 22.45 -6.76 -10.34
C PRO A 130 21.63 -7.86 -9.68
N LYS A 131 21.50 -9.01 -10.37
CA LYS A 131 20.63 -10.12 -9.95
C LYS A 131 20.92 -10.63 -8.53
N GLU A 132 22.19 -10.64 -8.14
CA GLU A 132 22.67 -11.12 -6.85
C GLU A 132 22.24 -10.23 -5.68
N TRP A 133 21.87 -8.98 -5.94
CA TRP A 133 21.44 -7.99 -4.96
C TRP A 133 19.94 -7.68 -5.03
N GLN A 134 19.23 -8.27 -5.98
CA GLN A 134 17.82 -7.93 -6.19
C GLN A 134 16.93 -8.32 -5.01
N GLY A 135 17.15 -9.46 -4.36
CA GLY A 135 16.40 -9.88 -3.18
C GLY A 135 16.46 -8.82 -2.07
N ARG A 136 17.68 -8.38 -1.73
CA ARG A 136 17.91 -7.33 -0.71
C ARG A 136 17.31 -5.99 -1.14
N ALA A 137 17.54 -5.57 -2.38
CA ALA A 137 17.06 -4.28 -2.88
C ALA A 137 15.53 -4.24 -2.94
N LEU A 138 14.89 -5.28 -3.47
CA LEU A 138 13.43 -5.37 -3.56
C LEU A 138 12.79 -5.57 -2.17
N GLY A 139 13.45 -6.31 -1.27
CA GLY A 139 13.04 -6.42 0.12
C GLY A 139 13.07 -5.07 0.83
N THR A 140 14.15 -4.28 0.64
CA THR A 140 14.27 -2.92 1.20
C THR A 140 13.21 -1.99 0.60
N PHE A 141 12.99 -2.03 -0.73
CA PHE A 141 11.89 -1.29 -1.37
C PHE A 141 10.54 -1.68 -0.75
N GLY A 142 10.36 -2.96 -0.43
CA GLY A 142 9.15 -3.48 0.20
C GLY A 142 8.83 -2.88 1.58
N ILE A 143 9.82 -2.28 2.28
CA ILE A 143 9.58 -1.53 3.53
C ILE A 143 8.54 -0.42 3.32
N GLY A 144 8.43 0.13 2.11
CA GLY A 144 7.43 1.14 1.77
C GLY A 144 5.97 0.71 2.04
N ASN A 145 5.70 -0.59 2.16
CA ASN A 145 4.38 -1.07 2.60
C ASN A 145 4.03 -0.60 4.03
N ALA A 146 5.02 -0.17 4.84
CA ALA A 146 4.77 0.47 6.13
C ALA A 146 3.97 1.79 6.02
N GLY A 147 3.77 2.32 4.80
CA GLY A 147 2.82 3.41 4.53
C GLY A 147 1.41 3.15 5.06
N ALA A 148 0.95 1.88 5.03
CA ALA A 148 -0.32 1.51 5.66
C ALA A 148 -0.31 1.79 7.18
N ALA A 149 0.79 1.43 7.86
CA ALA A 149 0.93 1.70 9.29
C ALA A 149 0.97 3.20 9.60
N ILE A 150 1.60 4.00 8.75
CA ILE A 150 1.61 5.46 8.87
C ILE A 150 0.17 5.99 8.85
N THR A 151 -0.64 5.54 7.90
CA THR A 151 -2.04 5.95 7.79
C THR A 151 -2.85 5.48 9.00
N THR A 152 -2.79 4.19 9.37
CA THR A 152 -3.60 3.66 10.47
C THR A 152 -3.21 4.24 11.84
N LEU A 153 -1.94 4.60 12.03
CA LEU A 153 -1.44 5.19 13.27
C LEU A 153 -1.71 6.69 13.36
N LEU A 154 -1.42 7.44 12.29
CA LEU A 154 -1.43 8.91 12.34
C LEU A 154 -2.78 9.51 11.93
N ALA A 155 -3.48 8.95 10.94
CA ALA A 155 -4.70 9.55 10.43
C ALA A 155 -5.81 9.65 11.49
N PRO A 156 -6.07 8.66 12.37
CA PRO A 156 -7.04 8.80 13.45
C PRO A 156 -6.72 9.96 14.40
N THR A 157 -5.45 10.08 14.80
CA THR A 157 -4.99 11.15 15.70
C THR A 157 -5.09 12.52 15.04
N ILE A 158 -4.73 12.62 13.75
CA ILE A 158 -4.85 13.86 12.98
C ILE A 158 -6.33 14.23 12.84
N LEU A 159 -7.22 13.28 12.50
CA LEU A 159 -8.66 13.52 12.40
C LEU A 159 -9.24 14.03 13.72
N ASN A 160 -8.93 13.40 14.85
CA ASN A 160 -9.38 13.85 16.15
C ASN A 160 -8.95 15.30 16.46
N LYS A 161 -7.68 15.64 16.14
CA LYS A 161 -7.19 17.02 16.32
C LYS A 161 -7.86 18.01 15.38
N LEU A 162 -8.00 17.67 14.09
CA LEU A 162 -8.64 18.55 13.10
C LEU A 162 -10.11 18.81 13.41
N THR A 163 -10.83 17.78 13.87
CA THR A 163 -12.25 17.86 14.17
C THR A 163 -12.54 18.26 15.62
N ASN A 164 -11.53 18.64 16.39
CA ASN A 164 -11.67 18.96 17.81
C ASN A 164 -12.46 17.87 18.56
N ASN A 165 -12.02 16.61 18.42
CA ASN A 165 -12.67 15.40 18.94
C ASN A 165 -14.14 15.24 18.48
N GLY A 166 -14.49 15.75 17.30
CA GLY A 166 -15.81 15.60 16.68
C GLY A 166 -16.74 16.81 16.88
N VAL A 167 -16.29 17.89 17.49
CA VAL A 167 -17.05 19.14 17.60
C VAL A 167 -17.14 19.84 16.24
N ASP A 168 -16.00 19.95 15.54
CA ASP A 168 -15.90 20.58 14.21
C ASP A 168 -15.77 19.50 13.14
N ILE A 169 -16.80 18.70 12.98
CA ILE A 169 -16.75 17.47 12.19
C ILE A 169 -16.33 17.73 10.72
N ASP A 170 -16.77 18.83 10.11
CA ASP A 170 -16.47 19.17 8.70
C ASP A 170 -14.97 19.35 8.42
N ASN A 171 -14.15 19.56 9.44
CA ASN A 171 -12.70 19.65 9.31
C ASN A 171 -12.04 18.34 8.89
N TRP A 172 -12.77 17.20 8.84
CA TRP A 172 -12.29 15.97 8.24
C TRP A 172 -11.75 16.19 6.81
N ARG A 173 -12.33 17.17 6.09
CA ARG A 173 -11.97 17.56 4.72
C ARG A 173 -10.53 18.04 4.58
N MET A 174 -9.87 18.39 5.66
CA MET A 174 -8.45 18.77 5.66
C MET A 174 -7.52 17.57 5.50
N LEU A 175 -7.90 16.37 5.98
CA LEU A 175 -7.04 15.20 5.91
C LEU A 175 -6.70 14.78 4.47
N PRO A 176 -7.66 14.65 3.52
CA PRO A 176 -7.35 14.40 2.12
C PRO A 176 -6.41 15.45 1.50
N LYS A 177 -6.56 16.73 1.87
CA LYS A 177 -5.67 17.80 1.40
C LYS A 177 -4.23 17.63 1.89
N ILE A 178 -4.05 17.20 3.15
CA ILE A 178 -2.73 16.88 3.72
C ILE A 178 -2.07 15.75 2.93
N TYR A 179 -2.82 14.67 2.63
CA TYR A 179 -2.30 13.56 1.84
C TYR A 179 -1.98 13.98 0.39
N ALA A 180 -2.82 14.82 -0.21
CA ALA A 180 -2.56 15.38 -1.54
C ALA A 180 -1.29 16.25 -1.56
N ALA A 181 -1.10 17.10 -0.55
CA ALA A 181 0.12 17.89 -0.39
C ALA A 181 1.36 17.00 -0.25
N GLY A 182 1.28 15.93 0.54
CA GLY A 182 2.34 14.92 0.67
C GLY A 182 2.71 14.28 -0.67
N LEU A 183 1.72 13.94 -1.50
CA LEU A 183 1.94 13.41 -2.85
C LEU A 183 2.65 14.43 -3.75
N VAL A 184 2.22 15.69 -3.74
CA VAL A 184 2.84 16.76 -4.54
C VAL A 184 4.28 17.01 -4.11
N VAL A 185 4.54 17.15 -2.81
CA VAL A 185 5.90 17.34 -2.27
C VAL A 185 6.79 16.15 -2.67
N MET A 186 6.29 14.93 -2.52
CA MET A 186 7.06 13.75 -2.92
C MET A 186 7.30 13.69 -4.43
N ALA A 187 6.33 14.10 -5.25
CA ALA A 187 6.49 14.18 -6.69
C ALA A 187 7.61 15.16 -7.10
N ILE A 188 7.63 16.35 -6.48
CA ILE A 188 8.67 17.35 -6.72
C ILE A 188 10.04 16.80 -6.32
N VAL A 189 10.15 16.25 -5.11
CA VAL A 189 11.41 15.64 -4.64
C VAL A 189 11.85 14.52 -5.57
N PHE A 190 10.94 13.64 -5.97
CA PHE A 190 11.26 12.52 -6.84
C PHE A 190 11.68 12.98 -8.24
N LEU A 191 10.96 13.91 -8.85
CA LEU A 191 11.28 14.44 -10.18
C LEU A 191 12.59 15.25 -10.20
N LEU A 192 12.94 15.93 -9.13
CA LEU A 192 14.20 16.66 -9.04
C LEU A 192 15.41 15.73 -8.83
N PHE A 193 15.29 14.77 -7.92
CA PHE A 193 16.45 14.01 -7.44
C PHE A 193 16.58 12.60 -8.04
N ALA A 194 15.52 12.01 -8.63
CA ALA A 194 15.61 10.72 -9.28
C ALA A 194 16.29 10.82 -10.65
N ILE A 195 17.04 9.79 -11.00
CA ILE A 195 17.70 9.66 -12.29
C ILE A 195 16.88 8.71 -13.15
N ASN A 196 16.50 9.13 -14.37
CA ASN A 196 15.76 8.23 -15.23
C ASN A 196 16.66 7.11 -15.74
N LYS A 197 16.22 5.87 -15.53
CA LYS A 197 16.86 4.66 -16.02
C LYS A 197 15.79 3.67 -16.43
N LYS A 198 15.97 3.03 -17.55
CA LYS A 198 15.09 1.98 -18.08
C LYS A 198 15.91 0.77 -18.48
N PRO A 199 15.33 -0.43 -18.51
CA PRO A 199 16.01 -1.60 -19.02
C PRO A 199 16.28 -1.44 -20.52
N ASP A 200 17.34 -2.05 -21.01
CA ASP A 200 17.56 -2.18 -22.45
C ASP A 200 16.70 -3.34 -22.96
N LEU A 201 15.52 -2.98 -23.43
CA LEU A 201 14.53 -3.95 -23.95
C LEU A 201 14.65 -4.16 -25.47
N GLY A 202 15.58 -3.44 -26.11
CA GLY A 202 15.62 -3.39 -27.58
C GLY A 202 14.26 -2.93 -28.16
N GLN A 203 13.85 -3.53 -29.28
CA GLN A 203 12.58 -3.23 -29.94
C GLN A 203 11.44 -4.18 -29.50
N ARG A 204 11.39 -4.60 -28.22
CA ARG A 204 10.33 -5.49 -27.75
C ARG A 204 8.95 -4.86 -27.89
N THR A 205 8.06 -5.58 -28.57
CA THR A 205 6.64 -5.20 -28.71
C THR A 205 5.89 -5.53 -27.40
N ILE A 206 4.73 -4.88 -27.21
CA ILE A 206 3.83 -5.18 -26.07
C ILE A 206 3.48 -6.67 -26.02
N LYS A 207 3.25 -7.29 -27.18
CA LYS A 207 2.94 -8.72 -27.28
C LYS A 207 4.09 -9.59 -26.72
N GLN A 208 5.33 -9.22 -26.99
CA GLN A 208 6.51 -9.91 -26.46
C GLN A 208 6.68 -9.69 -24.94
N MET A 209 6.32 -8.49 -24.43
CA MET A 209 6.34 -8.20 -22.99
C MET A 209 5.26 -8.99 -22.22
N LEU A 210 4.17 -9.35 -22.88
CA LEU A 210 3.08 -10.17 -22.32
C LEU A 210 3.34 -11.68 -22.46
N THR A 211 4.39 -12.11 -23.19
CA THR A 211 4.72 -13.53 -23.39
C THR A 211 4.86 -14.31 -22.07
N PRO A 212 5.42 -13.77 -20.97
CA PRO A 212 5.50 -14.48 -19.69
C PRO A 212 4.15 -14.97 -19.16
N LEU A 213 3.03 -14.29 -19.49
CA LEU A 213 1.68 -14.72 -19.08
C LEU A 213 1.26 -16.09 -19.64
N LYS A 214 1.93 -16.58 -20.68
CA LYS A 214 1.72 -17.93 -21.21
C LYS A 214 2.36 -19.03 -20.35
N ASN A 215 3.25 -18.64 -19.41
CA ASN A 215 3.97 -19.60 -18.60
C ASN A 215 3.19 -19.90 -17.31
N THR A 216 2.84 -21.16 -17.07
CA THR A 216 2.12 -21.61 -15.87
C THR A 216 2.82 -21.24 -14.57
N ARG A 217 4.16 -21.12 -14.58
CA ARG A 217 4.91 -20.68 -13.38
C ARG A 217 4.54 -19.26 -12.95
N VAL A 218 4.26 -18.38 -13.91
CA VAL A 218 3.85 -16.97 -13.61
C VAL A 218 2.51 -16.97 -12.87
N TRP A 219 1.55 -17.78 -13.30
CA TRP A 219 0.25 -17.90 -12.63
C TRP A 219 0.37 -18.50 -11.24
N ARG A 220 1.24 -19.49 -11.07
CA ARG A 220 1.53 -20.08 -9.75
C ARG A 220 2.13 -19.06 -8.79
N PHE A 221 3.12 -18.29 -9.22
CA PHE A 221 3.66 -17.19 -8.41
C PHE A 221 2.64 -16.08 -8.18
N GLY A 222 1.81 -15.78 -9.18
CA GLY A 222 0.68 -14.85 -9.03
C GLY A 222 -0.29 -15.29 -7.93
N LEU A 223 -0.62 -16.57 -7.86
CA LEU A 223 -1.48 -17.13 -6.80
C LEU A 223 -0.83 -17.03 -5.40
N TYR A 224 0.47 -17.31 -5.29
CA TYR A 224 1.20 -17.14 -4.02
C TYR A 224 1.20 -15.68 -3.58
N TYR A 225 1.43 -14.78 -4.52
CA TYR A 225 1.40 -13.34 -4.25
C TYR A 225 -0.01 -12.84 -3.90
N PHE A 226 -1.03 -13.33 -4.60
CA PHE A 226 -2.43 -13.05 -4.29
C PHE A 226 -2.76 -13.41 -2.84
N LEU A 227 -2.35 -14.60 -2.38
CA LEU A 227 -2.60 -15.00 -1.00
C LEU A 227 -1.83 -14.12 0.00
N VAL A 228 -0.51 -14.04 -0.11
CA VAL A 228 0.33 -13.35 0.90
C VAL A 228 0.10 -11.85 0.90
N PHE A 229 0.13 -11.23 -0.28
CA PHE A 229 -0.03 -9.78 -0.40
C PHE A 229 -1.49 -9.36 -0.32
N GLY A 230 -2.41 -10.15 -0.88
CA GLY A 230 -3.85 -9.89 -0.80
C GLY A 230 -4.35 -9.90 0.63
N CYS A 231 -3.97 -10.90 1.43
CA CYS A 231 -4.30 -10.93 2.87
C CYS A 231 -3.71 -9.72 3.61
N PHE A 232 -2.46 -9.37 3.33
CA PHE A 232 -1.84 -8.19 3.93
C PHE A 232 -2.64 -6.91 3.63
N VAL A 233 -3.02 -6.69 2.38
CA VAL A 233 -3.81 -5.52 1.96
C VAL A 233 -5.20 -5.55 2.57
N ALA A 234 -5.87 -6.70 2.57
CA ALA A 234 -7.19 -6.86 3.17
C ALA A 234 -7.16 -6.49 4.66
N PHE A 235 -6.26 -7.07 5.44
CA PHE A 235 -6.14 -6.73 6.86
C PHE A 235 -5.74 -5.27 7.08
N SER A 236 -4.87 -4.71 6.26
CA SER A 236 -4.50 -3.28 6.36
C SER A 236 -5.70 -2.34 6.17
N GLN A 237 -6.74 -2.76 5.42
CA GLN A 237 -7.94 -1.98 5.19
C GLN A 237 -9.04 -2.27 6.22
N TRP A 238 -9.20 -3.53 6.62
CA TRP A 238 -10.36 -3.99 7.40
C TRP A 238 -10.14 -4.06 8.90
N LEU A 239 -8.88 -4.03 9.38
CA LEU A 239 -8.62 -4.11 10.82
C LEU A 239 -9.16 -2.90 11.59
N VAL A 240 -9.09 -1.68 11.02
CA VAL A 240 -9.64 -0.48 11.70
C VAL A 240 -11.14 -0.59 11.86
N PRO A 241 -11.96 -0.78 10.79
CA PRO A 241 -13.39 -0.98 10.95
C PRO A 241 -13.74 -2.21 11.80
N TYR A 242 -12.94 -3.26 11.75
CA TYR A 242 -13.13 -4.45 12.59
C TYR A 242 -13.02 -4.13 14.08
N PHE A 243 -11.95 -3.45 14.51
CA PHE A 243 -11.79 -3.10 15.91
C PHE A 243 -12.84 -2.09 16.41
N VAL A 244 -13.26 -1.16 15.56
CA VAL A 244 -14.32 -0.21 15.90
C VAL A 244 -15.67 -0.94 16.06
N ASN A 245 -16.06 -1.76 15.08
CA ASN A 245 -17.40 -2.35 15.05
C ASN A 245 -17.55 -3.57 15.98
N VAL A 246 -16.50 -4.39 16.15
CA VAL A 246 -16.58 -5.64 16.94
C VAL A 246 -16.24 -5.41 18.41
N TYR A 247 -15.26 -4.55 18.66
CA TYR A 247 -14.76 -4.31 20.04
C TYR A 247 -15.14 -2.94 20.60
N ALA A 248 -15.90 -2.13 19.86
CA ALA A 248 -16.25 -0.76 20.23
C ALA A 248 -15.01 0.09 20.59
N ALA A 249 -13.87 -0.21 19.96
CA ALA A 249 -12.63 0.52 20.20
C ALA A 249 -12.74 1.93 19.60
N SER A 250 -12.14 2.92 20.29
CA SER A 250 -12.03 4.25 19.69
C SER A 250 -11.18 4.17 18.41
N LEU A 251 -11.42 5.08 17.46
CA LEU A 251 -10.72 5.10 16.18
C LEU A 251 -9.18 5.12 16.34
N VAL A 252 -8.66 5.83 17.37
CA VAL A 252 -7.23 5.91 17.67
C VAL A 252 -6.69 4.55 18.15
N VAL A 253 -7.40 3.88 19.04
CA VAL A 253 -7.01 2.54 19.54
C VAL A 253 -7.09 1.51 18.42
N ALA A 254 -8.13 1.53 17.61
CA ALA A 254 -8.29 0.68 16.44
C ALA A 254 -7.14 0.88 15.43
N GLY A 255 -6.78 2.14 15.17
CA GLY A 255 -5.65 2.50 14.33
C GLY A 255 -4.31 2.01 14.89
N LEU A 256 -4.08 2.11 16.19
CA LEU A 256 -2.90 1.58 16.86
C LEU A 256 -2.79 0.05 16.66
N PHE A 257 -3.86 -0.71 16.93
CA PHE A 257 -3.85 -2.16 16.74
C PHE A 257 -3.65 -2.57 15.27
N ALA A 258 -4.28 -1.86 14.34
CA ALA A 258 -4.05 -2.08 12.90
C ALA A 258 -2.60 -1.76 12.49
N SER A 259 -1.97 -0.76 13.12
CA SER A 259 -0.56 -0.42 12.87
C SER A 259 0.41 -1.48 13.40
N LEU A 260 0.09 -2.14 14.53
CA LEU A 260 0.87 -3.26 15.06
C LEU A 260 0.90 -4.46 14.11
N PHE A 261 -0.10 -4.61 13.23
CA PHE A 261 -0.07 -5.58 12.15
C PHE A 261 0.74 -5.06 10.95
N SER A 262 0.44 -3.87 10.47
CA SER A 262 0.95 -3.37 9.18
C SER A 262 2.40 -2.90 9.25
N LEU A 263 2.88 -2.36 10.37
CA LEU A 263 4.26 -1.89 10.50
C LEU A 263 5.28 -3.03 10.47
N PRO A 264 5.16 -4.07 11.33
CA PRO A 264 6.07 -5.22 11.26
C PRO A 264 6.01 -5.93 9.91
N SER A 265 4.80 -6.07 9.32
CA SER A 265 4.62 -6.70 8.01
C SER A 265 5.32 -5.94 6.89
N GLY A 266 5.40 -4.62 6.96
CA GLY A 266 6.17 -3.80 6.02
C GLY A 266 7.68 -4.00 6.18
N VAL A 267 8.18 -3.88 7.41
CA VAL A 267 9.62 -3.89 7.72
C VAL A 267 10.25 -5.28 7.52
N ILE A 268 9.54 -6.35 7.92
CA ILE A 268 10.06 -7.73 7.84
C ILE A 268 10.37 -8.20 6.41
N ARG A 269 9.87 -7.49 5.40
CA ARG A 269 10.15 -7.80 3.98
C ARG A 269 11.62 -7.72 3.63
N ALA A 270 12.37 -6.80 4.23
CA ALA A 270 13.82 -6.72 4.07
C ALA A 270 14.51 -7.98 4.62
N LEU A 271 14.07 -8.46 5.80
CA LEU A 271 14.55 -9.71 6.38
C LEU A 271 14.16 -10.91 5.51
N GLY A 272 12.91 -10.97 5.03
CA GLY A 272 12.42 -12.02 4.14
C GLY A 272 13.21 -12.10 2.84
N GLY A 273 13.57 -10.96 2.25
CA GLY A 273 14.46 -10.89 1.08
C GLY A 273 15.83 -11.47 1.36
N TRP A 274 16.47 -11.07 2.46
CA TRP A 274 17.76 -11.63 2.88
C TRP A 274 17.69 -13.14 3.16
N MET A 275 16.64 -13.61 3.88
CA MET A 275 16.41 -15.03 4.13
C MET A 275 16.24 -15.83 2.84
N SER A 276 15.55 -15.26 1.86
CA SER A 276 15.32 -15.88 0.54
C SER A 276 16.62 -16.02 -0.24
N ASP A 277 17.49 -15.01 -0.18
CA ASP A 277 18.81 -15.07 -0.81
C ASP A 277 19.72 -16.14 -0.14
N LYS A 278 19.61 -16.31 1.19
CA LYS A 278 20.46 -17.23 1.97
C LYS A 278 19.98 -18.68 1.96
N TRP A 279 18.65 -18.90 2.10
CA TRP A 279 18.08 -20.25 2.30
C TRP A 279 17.26 -20.76 1.13
N GLY A 280 17.06 -19.91 0.12
CA GLY A 280 16.23 -20.19 -1.05
C GLY A 280 14.78 -19.81 -0.85
N ALA A 281 14.22 -19.08 -1.81
CA ALA A 281 12.87 -18.51 -1.76
C ALA A 281 11.76 -19.55 -1.49
N ARG A 282 11.89 -20.78 -2.04
CA ARG A 282 10.89 -21.86 -1.87
C ARG A 282 10.76 -22.28 -0.39
N LYS A 283 11.89 -22.47 0.31
CA LYS A 283 11.87 -22.91 1.73
C LYS A 283 11.27 -21.81 2.62
N VAL A 284 11.62 -20.55 2.37
CA VAL A 284 11.09 -19.41 3.10
C VAL A 284 9.58 -19.28 2.87
N MET A 285 9.13 -19.39 1.62
CA MET A 285 7.71 -19.29 1.28
C MET A 285 6.85 -20.37 1.94
N ILE A 286 7.32 -21.62 1.97
CA ILE A 286 6.60 -22.71 2.65
C ILE A 286 6.43 -22.40 4.14
N ARG A 287 7.48 -21.91 4.82
CA ARG A 287 7.40 -21.52 6.23
C ARG A 287 6.41 -20.38 6.46
N VAL A 288 6.44 -19.37 5.59
CA VAL A 288 5.49 -18.26 5.64
C VAL A 288 4.04 -18.77 5.53
N PHE A 289 3.75 -19.67 4.60
CA PHE A 289 2.41 -20.23 4.47
C PHE A 289 1.98 -21.02 5.70
N LEU A 290 2.84 -21.86 6.26
CA LEU A 290 2.53 -22.63 7.46
C LEU A 290 2.21 -21.71 8.66
N TRP A 291 3.02 -20.66 8.88
CA TRP A 291 2.76 -19.69 9.92
C TRP A 291 1.49 -18.88 9.65
N SER A 292 1.23 -18.50 8.39
CA SER A 292 0.00 -17.79 8.03
C SER A 292 -1.25 -18.63 8.32
N ILE A 293 -1.23 -19.92 8.01
CA ILE A 293 -2.33 -20.86 8.33
C ILE A 293 -2.53 -20.95 9.85
N PHE A 294 -1.44 -21.11 10.60
CA PHE A 294 -1.49 -21.22 12.06
C PHE A 294 -2.10 -19.96 12.70
N PHE A 295 -1.59 -18.76 12.35
CA PHE A 295 -2.13 -17.51 12.90
C PHE A 295 -3.54 -17.21 12.42
N SER A 296 -3.90 -17.58 11.18
CA SER A 296 -5.28 -17.43 10.71
C SER A 296 -6.25 -18.33 11.47
N ALA A 297 -5.81 -19.53 11.84
CA ALA A 297 -6.62 -20.42 12.68
C ALA A 297 -6.84 -19.84 14.09
N LEU A 298 -5.88 -19.11 14.65
CA LEU A 298 -6.07 -18.42 15.94
C LEU A 298 -7.15 -17.32 15.87
N LEU A 299 -7.33 -16.66 14.71
CA LEU A 299 -8.38 -15.67 14.53
C LEU A 299 -9.80 -16.30 14.49
N MET A 300 -9.91 -17.60 14.32
CA MET A 300 -11.19 -18.34 14.38
C MET A 300 -11.64 -18.63 15.81
N VAL A 301 -10.78 -18.42 16.82
CA VAL A 301 -11.13 -18.60 18.22
C VAL A 301 -12.21 -17.55 18.58
N PRO A 302 -13.38 -17.98 19.07
CA PRO A 302 -14.46 -17.06 19.38
C PRO A 302 -14.03 -16.08 20.48
N LYS A 303 -14.64 -14.88 20.46
CA LYS A 303 -14.43 -13.86 21.48
C LYS A 303 -14.70 -14.50 22.85
N MET A 304 -13.68 -14.57 23.70
CA MET A 304 -13.85 -14.98 25.08
C MET A 304 -14.28 -13.76 25.87
N ASP A 305 -15.49 -13.79 26.44
CA ASP A 305 -15.88 -12.84 27.46
C ASP A 305 -15.03 -13.17 28.69
N ILE A 306 -14.06 -12.28 29.01
CA ILE A 306 -13.34 -12.37 30.26
C ILE A 306 -14.36 -12.03 31.35
N TYR A 307 -14.90 -13.06 31.99
CA TYR A 307 -15.75 -12.90 33.14
C TYR A 307 -14.91 -12.31 34.25
N THR A 308 -15.02 -11.00 34.46
CA THR A 308 -14.50 -10.36 35.68
C THR A 308 -15.54 -10.59 36.78
N PRO A 309 -15.29 -11.50 37.75
CA PRO A 309 -16.21 -11.64 38.87
C PRO A 309 -16.15 -10.35 39.69
N GLY A 310 -17.22 -9.62 39.75
CA GLY A 310 -17.41 -8.51 40.69
C GLY A 310 -17.14 -7.12 40.09
N LYS A 311 -18.12 -6.61 39.34
CA LYS A 311 -18.55 -5.21 39.39
C LYS A 311 -20.07 -5.20 39.39
#